data_302b31cad1cb6d6e30883ff2c57e12f8
#
_entry.id   302b31cad1cb6d6e30883ff2c57e12f8
#
_cell.length_a   1.000
_cell.length_b   1.000
_cell.length_c   1.000
_cell.angle_alpha   90.00
_cell.angle_beta   90.00
_cell.angle_gamma   90.00
#
_symmetry.space_group_name_H-M   'P 1'
#
loop_
_entity.id
_entity.type
_entity.pdbx_description
1 polymer ?
#
loop_
_entity_poly.entity_id
_entity_poly.type
_entity_poly.pdbx_seq_one_letter_code
_entity_poly.pdbx_strand_id
1 'polypeptide(L)'
;IVLDLTFAADIQMVYADLGKIQQVLYNLIDNAIKFSRENSVIYIQTSLKYEKVFVSVKDTGIGIPKESIKKIWDRFYKSDLSRGKDKKGTGLGLAIVKEIVQAHGENIDVISTQGVGSEFIFTLPKATAL
;
A
#
# COMPACT_ATOMS: atom_id res chain seq x y z
N ILE A 1 -6.91 16.05 3.41
CA ILE A 1 -6.99 14.59 3.30
C ILE A 1 -7.28 14.00 4.66
N VAL A 2 -8.28 13.16 4.73
CA VAL A 2 -8.68 12.47 5.95
C VAL A 2 -8.23 11.01 5.87
N LEU A 3 -7.67 10.50 6.96
CA LEU A 3 -7.35 9.07 7.08
C LEU A 3 -8.50 8.39 7.83
N ASP A 4 -9.12 7.42 7.18
CA ASP A 4 -10.17 6.59 7.78
C ASP A 4 -9.56 5.25 8.16
N LEU A 5 -9.53 4.94 9.44
CA LEU A 5 -8.89 3.75 9.99
C LEU A 5 -9.95 2.77 10.47
N THR A 6 -9.99 1.60 9.85
CA THR A 6 -10.91 0.52 10.25
C THR A 6 -10.10 -0.75 10.46
N PHE A 7 -10.06 -1.23 11.69
CA PHE A 7 -9.28 -2.41 12.06
C PHE A 7 -10.19 -3.59 12.36
N ALA A 8 -9.61 -4.80 12.29
CA ALA A 8 -10.31 -6.02 12.71
C ALA A 8 -10.81 -5.86 14.16
N ALA A 9 -11.95 -6.49 14.47
CA ALA A 9 -12.62 -6.34 15.77
C ALA A 9 -11.73 -6.76 16.94
N ASP A 10 -10.89 -7.77 16.75
CA ASP A 10 -9.96 -8.26 17.77
C ASP A 10 -8.55 -7.79 17.48
N ILE A 11 -7.75 -7.66 18.55
CA ILE A 11 -6.32 -7.37 18.42
C ILE A 11 -5.67 -8.53 17.68
N GLN A 12 -4.97 -8.20 16.58
CA GLN A 12 -4.24 -9.19 15.80
C GLN A 12 -2.75 -9.02 16.00
N MET A 13 -2.07 -10.11 16.31
CA MET A 13 -0.62 -10.15 16.39
C MET A 13 -0.07 -10.85 15.16
N VAL A 14 1.04 -10.36 14.65
CA VAL A 14 1.67 -10.87 13.43
C VAL A 14 3.15 -11.13 13.66
N TYR A 15 3.72 -12.04 12.86
CA TYR A 15 5.16 -12.24 12.81
C TYR A 15 5.72 -11.28 11.75
N ALA A 16 6.48 -10.28 12.19
CA ALA A 16 7.03 -9.30 11.26
C ALA A 16 8.18 -8.52 11.90
N ASP A 17 9.05 -7.98 11.05
CA ASP A 17 10.04 -6.99 11.46
C ASP A 17 9.33 -5.65 11.58
N LEU A 18 9.21 -5.15 12.81
CA LEU A 18 8.47 -3.92 13.09
C LEU A 18 8.96 -2.73 12.27
N GLY A 19 10.26 -2.50 12.23
CA GLY A 19 10.82 -1.37 11.50
C GLY A 19 10.56 -1.45 10.01
N LYS A 20 10.66 -2.65 9.45
CA LYS A 20 10.39 -2.88 8.03
C LYS A 20 8.92 -2.69 7.69
N ILE A 21 8.02 -3.18 8.52
CA ILE A 21 6.58 -3.01 8.27
C ILE A 21 6.16 -1.57 8.45
N GLN A 22 6.74 -0.84 9.39
CA GLN A 22 6.52 0.60 9.50
C GLN A 22 6.93 1.33 8.21
N GLN A 23 8.03 0.92 7.59
CA GLN A 23 8.46 1.48 6.31
C GLN A 23 7.48 1.17 5.19
N VAL A 24 6.93 -0.06 5.15
CA VAL A 24 5.90 -0.43 4.18
C VAL A 24 4.69 0.48 4.32
N LEU A 25 4.17 0.62 5.52
CA LEU A 25 3.00 1.47 5.78
C LEU A 25 3.28 2.92 5.43
N TYR A 26 4.43 3.44 5.84
CA TYR A 26 4.80 4.80 5.51
C TYR A 26 4.82 5.03 4.00
N ASN A 27 5.45 4.14 3.25
CA ASN A 27 5.57 4.27 1.81
C ASN A 27 4.22 4.18 1.10
N LEU A 28 3.33 3.27 1.55
CA LEU A 28 2.00 3.13 0.96
C LEU A 28 1.12 4.35 1.27
N ILE A 29 1.17 4.84 2.49
CA ILE A 29 0.39 6.02 2.89
C ILE A 29 0.91 7.27 2.17
N ASP A 30 2.23 7.45 2.12
CA ASP A 30 2.84 8.56 1.41
C ASP A 30 2.46 8.56 -0.08
N ASN A 31 2.50 7.39 -0.71
CA ASN A 31 2.08 7.21 -2.09
C ASN A 31 0.60 7.58 -2.27
N ALA A 32 -0.26 7.13 -1.35
CA ALA A 32 -1.69 7.46 -1.40
C ALA A 32 -1.92 8.96 -1.27
N ILE A 33 -1.20 9.63 -0.38
CA ILE A 33 -1.31 11.08 -0.19
C ILE A 33 -0.89 11.82 -1.47
N LYS A 34 0.23 11.42 -2.08
CA LYS A 34 0.74 12.07 -3.29
C LYS A 34 -0.23 12.04 -4.46
N PHE A 35 -1.00 10.97 -4.59
CA PHE A 35 -1.89 10.79 -5.73
C PHE A 35 -3.36 11.00 -5.41
N SER A 36 -3.68 11.40 -4.18
CA SER A 36 -5.03 11.75 -3.78
C SER A 36 -5.42 13.14 -4.26
N ARG A 37 -6.72 13.33 -4.42
CA ARG A 37 -7.31 14.64 -4.73
C ARG A 37 -7.52 15.41 -3.43
N GLU A 38 -7.70 16.74 -3.55
CA GLU A 38 -8.06 17.57 -2.40
C GLU A 38 -9.39 17.09 -1.79
N ASN A 39 -9.50 17.21 -0.48
CA ASN A 39 -10.70 16.84 0.28
C ASN A 39 -11.09 15.37 0.11
N SER A 40 -10.13 14.52 -0.19
CA SER A 40 -10.37 13.09 -0.33
C SER A 40 -10.07 12.34 0.96
N VAL A 41 -10.41 11.05 0.97
CA VAL A 41 -10.21 10.16 2.11
C VAL A 41 -9.29 9.02 1.70
N ILE A 42 -8.36 8.65 2.58
CA ILE A 42 -7.53 7.45 2.44
C ILE A 42 -8.03 6.46 3.48
N TYR A 43 -8.38 5.27 3.03
CA TYR A 43 -8.91 4.21 3.88
C TYR A 43 -7.81 3.21 4.19
N ILE A 44 -7.55 3.00 5.48
CA ILE A 44 -6.59 2.01 5.96
C ILE A 44 -7.39 0.98 6.76
N GLN A 45 -7.36 -0.27 6.29
CA GLN A 45 -8.21 -1.33 6.85
C GLN A 45 -7.38 -2.58 7.10
N THR A 46 -7.74 -3.32 8.16
CA THR A 46 -7.19 -4.64 8.40
C THR A 46 -8.32 -5.65 8.48
N SER A 47 -8.04 -6.88 8.04
CA SER A 47 -8.97 -7.99 8.15
C SER A 47 -8.19 -9.29 8.35
N LEU A 48 -8.85 -10.28 8.93
CA LEU A 48 -8.26 -11.60 9.15
C LEU A 48 -8.95 -12.62 8.25
N LYS A 49 -8.18 -13.32 7.42
CA LYS A 49 -8.66 -14.41 6.56
C LYS A 49 -7.58 -15.46 6.42
N TYR A 50 -7.95 -16.73 6.53
CA TYR A 50 -7.03 -17.85 6.28
C TYR A 50 -5.74 -17.77 7.12
N GLU A 51 -5.86 -17.41 8.39
CA GLU A 51 -4.73 -17.26 9.31
C GLU A 51 -3.74 -16.17 8.86
N LYS A 52 -4.18 -15.24 8.03
CA LYS A 52 -3.39 -14.10 7.61
C LYS A 52 -4.11 -12.79 7.89
N VAL A 53 -3.32 -11.78 8.25
CA VAL A 53 -3.84 -10.41 8.39
C VAL A 53 -3.64 -9.71 7.06
N PHE A 54 -4.72 -9.21 6.50
CA PHE A 54 -4.71 -8.42 5.27
C PHE A 54 -4.71 -6.95 5.66
N VAL A 55 -3.78 -6.19 5.12
CA VAL A 55 -3.68 -4.75 5.36
C VAL A 55 -3.91 -4.04 4.04
N SER A 56 -4.89 -3.14 4.02
CA SER A 56 -5.29 -2.40 2.82
C SER A 56 -5.07 -0.91 3.02
N VAL A 57 -4.48 -0.27 2.02
CA VAL A 57 -4.38 1.19 1.92
C VAL A 57 -5.04 1.60 0.61
N LYS A 58 -6.17 2.28 0.69
CA LYS A 58 -6.99 2.63 -0.48
C LYS A 58 -7.15 4.14 -0.59
N ASP A 59 -6.92 4.66 -1.78
CA ASP A 59 -7.18 6.06 -2.11
C ASP A 59 -8.22 6.19 -3.21
N THR A 60 -8.77 7.40 -3.35
CA THR A 60 -9.71 7.75 -4.43
C THR A 60 -9.07 8.77 -5.35
N GLY A 61 -7.79 8.61 -5.63
CA GLY A 61 -6.99 9.52 -6.44
C GLY A 61 -7.04 9.24 -7.93
N ILE A 62 -5.93 9.53 -8.59
CA ILE A 62 -5.86 9.44 -10.06
C ILE A 62 -5.87 8.01 -10.59
N GLY A 63 -5.60 7.02 -9.74
CA GLY A 63 -5.46 5.64 -10.16
C GLY A 63 -4.21 5.40 -11.00
N ILE A 64 -4.07 4.16 -11.47
CA ILE A 64 -2.91 3.72 -12.25
C ILE A 64 -3.41 3.22 -13.59
N PRO A 65 -2.85 3.71 -14.71
CA PRO A 65 -3.21 3.18 -16.03
C PRO A 65 -2.98 1.67 -16.09
N LYS A 66 -3.87 0.96 -16.75
CA LYS A 66 -3.82 -0.49 -16.85
C LYS A 66 -2.47 -0.99 -17.38
N GLU A 67 -1.90 -0.29 -18.35
CA GLU A 67 -0.60 -0.63 -18.93
C GLU A 67 0.57 -0.41 -17.99
N SER A 68 0.37 0.32 -16.90
CA SER A 68 1.41 0.63 -15.92
C SER A 68 1.40 -0.30 -14.70
N ILE A 69 0.33 -1.05 -14.48
CA ILE A 69 0.13 -1.84 -13.25
C ILE A 69 1.30 -2.76 -12.94
N LYS A 70 1.88 -3.41 -13.94
CA LYS A 70 3.02 -4.31 -13.73
C LYS A 70 4.32 -3.57 -13.54
N LYS A 71 4.41 -2.33 -14.02
CA LYS A 71 5.65 -1.54 -14.01
C LYS A 71 5.84 -0.74 -12.72
N ILE A 72 4.79 -0.52 -11.94
CA ILE A 72 4.88 0.31 -10.74
C ILE A 72 5.85 -0.23 -9.70
N TRP A 73 6.16 -1.52 -9.76
CA TRP A 73 7.09 -2.17 -8.84
C TRP A 73 8.55 -2.04 -9.26
N ASP A 74 8.80 -1.55 -10.48
CA ASP A 74 10.15 -1.37 -10.99
C ASP A 74 10.81 -0.18 -10.29
N ARG A 75 12.11 -0.30 -10.02
CA ARG A 75 12.88 0.79 -9.41
C ARG A 75 12.90 2.00 -10.35
N PHE A 76 12.76 3.18 -9.74
CA PHE A 76 12.77 4.46 -10.46
C PHE A 76 11.61 4.65 -11.44
N TYR A 77 10.62 3.75 -11.42
CA TYR A 77 9.46 3.92 -12.29
C TYR A 77 8.57 5.06 -11.80
N LYS A 78 8.19 5.94 -12.74
CA LYS A 78 7.19 6.98 -12.54
C LYS A 78 6.32 7.04 -13.78
N SER A 79 4.99 7.04 -13.60
CA SER A 79 4.07 7.23 -14.72
C SER A 79 4.06 8.68 -15.17
N ASP A 80 3.61 8.94 -16.40
CA ASP A 80 3.47 10.31 -16.89
C ASP A 80 2.49 11.11 -16.04
N LEU A 81 1.47 10.45 -15.48
CA LEU A 81 0.50 11.10 -14.60
C LEU A 81 1.10 11.52 -13.26
N SER A 82 2.12 10.84 -12.78
CA SER A 82 2.74 11.12 -11.49
C SER A 82 3.88 12.12 -11.56
N ARG A 83 4.49 12.33 -12.71
CA ARG A 83 5.68 13.17 -12.85
C ARG A 83 5.51 14.60 -12.34
N GLY A 84 4.37 15.20 -12.59
CA GLY A 84 4.09 16.56 -12.14
C GLY A 84 3.84 16.67 -10.65
N LYS A 85 3.36 15.60 -10.00
CA LYS A 85 3.05 15.59 -8.58
C LYS A 85 4.21 15.11 -7.72
N ASP A 86 5.06 14.27 -8.26
CA ASP A 86 6.15 13.65 -7.51
C ASP A 86 7.52 14.02 -8.09
N LYS A 87 7.77 15.33 -8.18
CA LYS A 87 9.05 15.83 -8.70
C LYS A 87 10.22 15.44 -7.82
N LYS A 88 10.00 15.26 -6.52
CA LYS A 88 11.04 14.95 -5.54
C LYS A 88 11.14 13.46 -5.23
N GLY A 89 10.19 12.66 -5.72
CA GLY A 89 10.19 11.23 -5.47
C GLY A 89 11.25 10.52 -6.28
N THR A 90 11.80 9.46 -5.71
CA THR A 90 12.86 8.67 -6.34
C THR A 90 12.34 7.54 -7.22
N GLY A 91 11.05 7.19 -7.10
CA GLY A 91 10.50 6.02 -7.78
C GLY A 91 10.89 4.71 -7.11
N LEU A 92 11.42 4.75 -5.89
CA LEU A 92 11.85 3.56 -5.16
C LEU A 92 10.84 3.03 -4.15
N GLY A 93 9.87 3.86 -3.74
CA GLY A 93 8.97 3.53 -2.64
C GLY A 93 8.24 2.21 -2.80
N LEU A 94 7.61 1.96 -3.95
CA LEU A 94 6.87 0.73 -4.20
C LEU A 94 7.78 -0.48 -4.40
N ALA A 95 8.94 -0.30 -5.03
CA ALA A 95 9.91 -1.38 -5.16
C ALA A 95 10.39 -1.85 -3.79
N ILE A 96 10.67 -0.92 -2.88
CA ILE A 96 11.07 -1.23 -1.51
C ILE A 96 9.96 -1.96 -0.77
N VAL A 97 8.71 -1.49 -0.91
CA VAL A 97 7.55 -2.15 -0.30
C VAL A 97 7.48 -3.61 -0.74
N LYS A 98 7.57 -3.86 -2.03
CA LYS A 98 7.50 -5.22 -2.55
C LYS A 98 8.64 -6.10 -2.03
N GLU A 99 9.87 -5.57 -1.99
CA GLU A 99 11.02 -6.31 -1.45
C GLU A 99 10.79 -6.70 0.02
N ILE A 100 10.30 -5.77 0.84
CA ILE A 100 10.07 -6.04 2.26
C ILE A 100 8.98 -7.11 2.43
N VAL A 101 7.85 -6.96 1.75
CA VAL A 101 6.74 -7.92 1.86
C VAL A 101 7.18 -9.31 1.42
N GLN A 102 7.90 -9.41 0.30
CA GLN A 102 8.39 -10.69 -0.20
C GLN A 102 9.43 -11.31 0.74
N ALA A 103 10.27 -10.49 1.39
CA ALA A 103 11.23 -10.97 2.37
C ALA A 103 10.56 -11.58 3.61
N HIS A 104 9.30 -11.20 3.87
CA HIS A 104 8.48 -11.81 4.91
C HIS A 104 7.76 -13.09 4.44
N GLY A 105 8.00 -13.51 3.20
CA GLY A 105 7.31 -14.68 2.63
C GLY A 105 5.85 -14.39 2.29
N GLU A 106 5.48 -13.12 2.15
CA GLU A 106 4.12 -12.68 1.93
C GLU A 106 3.97 -11.99 0.57
N ASN A 107 2.77 -11.56 0.25
CA ASN A 107 2.45 -10.97 -1.04
C ASN A 107 1.85 -9.58 -0.89
N ILE A 108 2.04 -8.76 -1.93
CA ILE A 108 1.37 -7.48 -2.06
C ILE A 108 0.74 -7.41 -3.45
N ASP A 109 -0.48 -6.91 -3.51
CA ASP A 109 -1.24 -6.71 -4.74
C ASP A 109 -1.74 -5.29 -4.84
N VAL A 110 -2.10 -4.89 -6.05
CA VAL A 110 -2.74 -3.61 -6.31
C VAL A 110 -3.98 -3.80 -7.15
N ILE A 111 -5.05 -3.12 -6.77
CA ILE A 111 -6.28 -3.03 -7.54
C ILE A 111 -6.45 -1.55 -7.84
N SER A 112 -6.49 -1.18 -9.11
CA SER A 112 -6.55 0.23 -9.49
C SER A 112 -7.37 0.43 -10.74
N THR A 113 -8.09 1.55 -10.77
CA THR A 113 -8.82 2.02 -11.93
C THR A 113 -8.45 3.47 -12.17
N GLN A 114 -7.91 3.77 -13.34
CA GLN A 114 -7.51 5.13 -13.69
C GLN A 114 -8.71 6.07 -13.58
N GLY A 115 -8.51 7.20 -12.93
CA GLY A 115 -9.56 8.19 -12.68
C GLY A 115 -10.43 7.90 -11.46
N VAL A 116 -10.29 6.74 -10.84
CA VAL A 116 -11.09 6.32 -9.67
C VAL A 116 -10.26 6.21 -8.41
N GLY A 117 -9.13 5.48 -8.46
CA GLY A 117 -8.24 5.32 -7.33
C GLY A 117 -7.51 4.00 -7.33
N SER A 118 -6.78 3.76 -6.25
CA SER A 118 -5.95 2.57 -6.09
C SER A 118 -6.09 1.99 -4.69
N GLU A 119 -5.97 0.66 -4.61
CA GLU A 119 -5.94 -0.05 -3.35
C GLU A 119 -4.74 -1.00 -3.36
N PHE A 120 -3.84 -0.83 -2.38
CA PHE A 120 -2.71 -1.73 -2.16
C PHE A 120 -3.05 -2.63 -0.98
N ILE A 121 -2.88 -3.93 -1.17
CA ILE A 121 -3.23 -4.93 -0.15
C ILE A 121 -2.02 -5.84 0.05
N PHE A 122 -1.53 -5.92 1.28
CA PHE A 122 -0.48 -6.89 1.62
C PHE A 122 -0.91 -7.76 2.79
N THR A 123 -0.24 -8.90 2.91
CA THR A 123 -0.56 -9.88 3.96
C THR A 123 0.59 -10.03 4.93
N LEU A 124 0.25 -10.40 6.16
CA LEU A 124 1.21 -10.80 7.19
C LEU A 124 0.70 -12.06 7.87
N PRO A 125 1.60 -12.98 8.29
CA PRO A 125 1.17 -14.18 8.97
C PRO A 125 0.66 -13.82 10.36
N LYS A 126 -0.53 -14.34 10.71
CA LYS A 126 -1.05 -14.18 12.07
C LYS A 126 -0.14 -14.91 13.03
N ALA A 127 0.26 -14.25 14.12
CA ALA A 127 0.99 -14.91 15.18
C ALA A 127 0.04 -15.81 15.98
N THR A 128 0.45 -17.05 16.19
CA THR A 128 -0.31 -17.94 17.06
C THR A 128 -0.12 -17.51 18.51
N ALA A 129 -1.19 -17.58 19.29
CA ALA A 129 -1.08 -17.35 20.73
C ALA A 129 -0.19 -18.42 21.35
N LEU A 130 0.74 -17.99 22.17
CA LEU A 130 1.61 -18.90 22.92
C LEU A 130 0.98 -19.25 24.26
#